data_d46f664411fe4fed103bc039a32a67e5
#
_entry.id   d46f664411fe4fed103bc039a32a67e5
#
_cell.length_a   1.000
_cell.length_b   1.000
_cell.length_c   1.000
_cell.angle_alpha   90.00
_cell.angle_beta   90.00
_cell.angle_gamma   90.00
#
_symmetry.space_group_name_H-M   'P 1'
#
loop_
_entity.id
_entity.type
_entity.pdbx_description
1 polymer ?
#
loop_
_entity_poly.entity_id
_entity_poly.type
_entity_poly.pdbx_seq_one_letter_code
_entity_poly.pdbx_strand_id
1 'polypeptide(L)'
;MFDIAGILKQFDFLSPADFLRAARDPSLIRDLAPRAPTLEGYLFPSTYRVTRVTTVRQLCRMMTELFRKQWRELQKPGHPPEVNEVVTLASLIEKETAIPDERATVASVYENRLRLGMALDCDPTTIYAALLEQRYRGTIYRSDLASPNAYNTYQHSGFPPGPIANPGVASLKAALSPATTDYLYFVAKPDGSGRHQFSKTMEEHNRAVAAYRRSAH
;
A
#
# COMPACT_ATOMS: atom_id res chain seq x y z
N MET A 1 3.93 3.01 8.14
CA MET A 1 4.60 3.56 9.36
C MET A 1 3.70 3.61 10.59
N PHE A 2 2.43 3.95 10.46
CA PHE A 2 1.50 4.03 11.61
C PHE A 2 1.32 2.69 12.34
N ASP A 3 1.21 1.58 11.62
CA ASP A 3 1.11 0.23 12.21
C ASP A 3 2.35 -0.11 13.04
N ILE A 4 3.55 0.24 12.53
CA ILE A 4 4.82 0.05 13.25
C ILE A 4 4.84 0.91 14.51
N ALA A 5 4.45 2.18 14.43
CA ALA A 5 4.34 3.05 15.60
C ALA A 5 3.37 2.48 16.65
N GLY A 6 2.27 1.84 16.21
CA GLY A 6 1.35 1.12 17.08
C GLY A 6 2.01 -0.04 17.83
N ILE A 7 2.81 -0.84 17.13
CA ILE A 7 3.57 -1.97 17.71
C ILE A 7 4.62 -1.44 18.72
N LEU A 8 5.28 -0.32 18.43
CA LEU A 8 6.31 0.24 19.30
C LEU A 8 5.79 0.72 20.66
N LYS A 9 4.48 0.92 20.83
CA LYS A 9 3.88 1.28 22.13
C LYS A 9 4.13 0.24 23.24
N GLN A 10 4.42 -1.02 22.86
CA GLN A 10 4.72 -2.06 23.85
C GLN A 10 6.16 -2.00 24.39
N PHE A 11 7.03 -1.14 23.86
CA PHE A 11 8.42 -0.98 24.29
C PHE A 11 8.60 0.37 25.00
N ASP A 12 9.15 0.35 26.21
CA ASP A 12 9.43 1.53 27.02
C ASP A 12 10.65 2.36 26.52
N PHE A 13 11.49 1.77 25.65
CA PHE A 13 12.73 2.35 25.14
C PHE A 13 12.68 2.78 23.67
N LEU A 14 11.55 2.63 22.97
CA LEU A 14 11.35 3.07 21.58
C LEU A 14 10.11 3.96 21.49
N SER A 15 10.31 5.26 21.38
CA SER A 15 9.21 6.22 21.27
C SER A 15 8.49 6.12 19.89
N PRO A 16 7.17 5.85 19.88
CA PRO A 16 6.38 5.87 18.63
C PRO A 16 6.42 7.24 17.93
N ALA A 17 6.44 8.34 18.68
CA ALA A 17 6.49 9.68 18.13
C ALA A 17 7.84 9.96 17.43
N ASP A 18 8.95 9.53 18.06
CA ASP A 18 10.28 9.66 17.46
C ASP A 18 10.43 8.79 16.23
N PHE A 19 9.82 7.58 16.25
CA PHE A 19 9.78 6.72 15.08
C PHE A 19 9.03 7.38 13.92
N LEU A 20 7.84 7.92 14.14
CA LEU A 20 7.08 8.62 13.10
C LEU A 20 7.85 9.84 12.56
N ARG A 21 8.59 10.54 13.41
CA ARG A 21 9.44 11.66 12.98
C ARG A 21 10.59 11.16 12.09
N ALA A 22 11.29 10.10 12.51
CA ALA A 22 12.37 9.50 11.72
C ALA A 22 11.87 8.88 10.41
N ALA A 23 10.70 8.24 10.41
CA ALA A 23 10.11 7.65 9.22
C ALA A 23 9.64 8.69 8.17
N ARG A 24 9.43 9.94 8.57
CA ARG A 24 9.13 11.05 7.65
C ARG A 24 10.35 11.59 6.91
N ASP A 25 11.57 11.27 7.36
CA ASP A 25 12.80 11.64 6.67
C ASP A 25 13.21 10.55 5.68
N PRO A 26 13.09 10.77 4.35
CA PRO A 26 13.42 9.77 3.33
C PRO A 26 14.93 9.59 3.10
N SER A 27 15.81 10.23 3.87
CA SER A 27 17.26 10.24 3.64
C SER A 27 17.86 8.84 3.50
N LEU A 28 17.32 7.84 4.21
CA LEU A 28 17.79 6.45 4.16
C LEU A 28 17.46 5.72 2.85
N ILE A 29 16.62 6.29 1.96
CA ILE A 29 16.17 5.65 0.73
C ILE A 29 16.33 6.54 -0.51
N ARG A 30 16.73 7.80 -0.34
CA ARG A 30 16.73 8.82 -1.39
C ARG A 30 17.60 8.49 -2.61
N ASP A 31 18.68 7.77 -2.43
CA ASP A 31 19.53 7.28 -3.52
C ASP A 31 18.85 6.23 -4.40
N LEU A 32 17.97 5.41 -3.81
CA LEU A 32 17.22 4.37 -4.53
C LEU A 32 15.87 4.88 -5.04
N ALA A 33 15.20 5.71 -4.27
CA ALA A 33 13.89 6.29 -4.55
C ALA A 33 13.90 7.80 -4.31
N PRO A 34 14.45 8.61 -5.23
CA PRO A 34 14.62 10.06 -5.03
C PRO A 34 13.30 10.82 -4.87
N ARG A 35 12.19 10.27 -5.38
CA ARG A 35 10.84 10.84 -5.24
C ARG A 35 10.10 10.40 -3.97
N ALA A 36 10.63 9.47 -3.19
CA ALA A 36 9.97 8.99 -1.98
C ALA A 36 9.73 10.16 -1.00
N PRO A 37 8.47 10.42 -0.59
CA PRO A 37 8.17 11.52 0.34
C PRO A 37 8.56 11.19 1.77
N THR A 38 8.59 9.91 2.13
CA THR A 38 8.90 9.37 3.46
C THR A 38 9.56 8.00 3.34
N LEU A 39 9.82 7.32 4.46
CA LEU A 39 10.21 5.91 4.48
C LEU A 39 9.02 4.93 4.40
N GLU A 40 7.77 5.40 4.35
CA GLU A 40 6.63 4.50 4.10
C GLU A 40 6.82 3.76 2.77
N GLY A 41 6.60 2.45 2.80
CA GLY A 41 6.87 1.56 1.67
C GLY A 41 8.26 0.92 1.69
N TYR A 42 9.20 1.50 2.42
CA TYR A 42 10.60 1.09 2.47
C TYR A 42 11.03 0.53 3.84
N LEU A 43 10.13 0.50 4.82
CA LEU A 43 10.32 -0.12 6.12
C LEU A 43 9.88 -1.58 6.05
N PHE A 44 10.71 -2.45 5.46
CA PHE A 44 10.35 -3.80 5.07
C PHE A 44 9.78 -4.61 6.23
N PRO A 45 8.62 -5.30 6.07
CA PRO A 45 8.00 -6.10 7.13
C PRO A 45 8.81 -7.37 7.40
N SER A 46 9.29 -7.52 8.63
CA SER A 46 10.03 -8.69 9.11
C SER A 46 10.09 -8.68 10.63
N THR A 47 10.71 -9.73 11.18
CA THR A 47 11.05 -9.78 12.61
C THR A 47 12.42 -9.12 12.83
N TYR A 48 12.44 -8.09 13.67
CA TYR A 48 13.66 -7.36 14.00
C TYR A 48 14.02 -7.56 15.48
N ARG A 49 15.27 -7.87 15.73
CA ARG A 49 15.78 -7.94 17.09
C ARG A 49 16.16 -6.52 17.54
N VAL A 50 15.48 -6.02 18.56
CA VAL A 50 15.75 -4.71 19.19
C VAL A 50 16.16 -4.92 20.63
N THR A 51 17.00 -4.02 21.14
CA THR A 51 17.49 -3.99 22.53
C THR A 51 17.30 -2.59 23.10
N ARG A 52 17.49 -2.43 24.41
CA ARG A 52 17.37 -1.12 25.09
C ARG A 52 18.33 -0.05 24.56
N VAL A 53 19.39 -0.43 23.87
CA VAL A 53 20.33 0.50 23.22
C VAL A 53 20.01 0.75 21.74
N THR A 54 19.02 0.08 21.18
CA THR A 54 18.60 0.29 19.79
C THR A 54 17.89 1.64 19.68
N THR A 55 18.43 2.52 18.85
CA THR A 55 17.79 3.80 18.55
C THR A 55 16.74 3.64 17.44
N VAL A 56 15.77 4.55 17.41
CA VAL A 56 14.76 4.62 16.35
C VAL A 56 15.39 4.71 14.94
N ARG A 57 16.46 5.49 14.79
CA ARG A 57 17.16 5.62 13.52
C ARG A 57 17.85 4.32 13.09
N GLN A 58 18.41 3.56 14.04
CA GLN A 58 18.95 2.23 13.77
C GLN A 58 17.86 1.27 13.31
N LEU A 59 16.69 1.29 13.96
CA LEU A 59 15.54 0.48 13.54
C LEU A 59 15.11 0.82 12.10
N CYS A 60 14.91 2.10 11.78
CA CYS A 60 14.60 2.52 10.41
C CYS A 60 15.66 2.05 9.40
N ARG A 61 16.95 2.15 9.77
CA ARG A 61 18.05 1.67 8.92
C ARG A 61 17.96 0.17 8.68
N MET A 62 17.79 -0.64 9.73
CA MET A 62 17.66 -2.10 9.60
C MET A 62 16.50 -2.48 8.65
N MET A 63 15.38 -1.77 8.76
CA MET A 63 14.20 -2.02 7.93
C MET A 63 14.44 -1.62 6.47
N THR A 64 15.07 -0.47 6.22
CA THR A 64 15.41 -0.01 4.86
C THR A 64 16.53 -0.82 4.21
N GLU A 65 17.51 -1.29 4.98
CA GLU A 65 18.56 -2.18 4.47
C GLU A 65 17.98 -3.53 4.02
N LEU A 66 17.03 -4.09 4.79
CA LEU A 66 16.34 -5.31 4.38
C LEU A 66 15.48 -5.08 3.14
N PHE A 67 14.78 -3.95 3.03
CA PHE A 67 14.10 -3.56 1.80
C PHE A 67 15.05 -3.55 0.61
N ARG A 68 16.21 -2.90 0.73
CA ARG A 68 17.22 -2.84 -0.34
C ARG A 68 17.72 -4.22 -0.76
N LYS A 69 17.90 -5.13 0.19
CA LYS A 69 18.28 -6.51 -0.09
C LYS A 69 17.20 -7.20 -0.91
N GLN A 70 15.95 -7.17 -0.43
CA GLN A 70 14.83 -7.79 -1.12
C GLN A 70 14.56 -7.18 -2.50
N TRP A 71 14.68 -5.85 -2.61
CA TRP A 71 14.52 -5.15 -3.88
C TRP A 71 15.56 -5.61 -4.91
N ARG A 72 16.83 -5.73 -4.53
CA ARG A 72 17.89 -6.24 -5.43
C ARG A 72 17.64 -7.66 -5.91
N GLU A 73 17.10 -8.53 -5.05
CA GLU A 73 16.75 -9.90 -5.39
C GLU A 73 15.57 -9.99 -6.37
N LEU A 74 14.69 -8.97 -6.39
CA LEU A 74 13.52 -8.91 -7.25
C LEU A 74 13.81 -8.28 -8.62
N GLN A 75 14.88 -7.50 -8.75
CA GLN A 75 15.20 -6.82 -10.00
C GLN A 75 15.60 -7.82 -11.09
N LYS A 76 15.02 -7.62 -12.29
CA LYS A 76 15.44 -8.32 -13.50
C LYS A 76 16.48 -7.46 -14.24
N PRO A 77 17.39 -8.07 -15.02
CA PRO A 77 18.26 -7.32 -15.93
C PRO A 77 17.44 -6.50 -16.92
N GLY A 78 17.85 -5.26 -17.14
CA GLY A 78 17.17 -4.34 -18.05
C GLY A 78 17.03 -2.93 -17.48
N HIS A 79 16.07 -2.15 -17.98
CA HIS A 79 15.78 -0.82 -17.45
C HIS A 79 15.15 -0.96 -16.05
N PRO A 80 15.75 -0.39 -15.00
CA PRO A 80 15.14 -0.43 -13.69
C PRO A 80 13.83 0.38 -13.72
N PRO A 81 12.73 -0.19 -13.19
CA PRO A 81 11.49 0.55 -13.06
C PRO A 81 11.67 1.72 -12.09
N GLU A 82 10.79 2.72 -12.18
CA GLU A 82 10.77 3.79 -11.18
C GLU A 82 10.34 3.20 -9.82
N VAL A 83 11.27 3.20 -8.87
CA VAL A 83 11.14 2.46 -7.61
C VAL A 83 9.93 2.94 -6.81
N ASN A 84 9.71 4.26 -6.73
CA ASN A 84 8.61 4.80 -5.95
C ASN A 84 7.23 4.41 -6.52
N GLU A 85 7.09 4.33 -7.84
CA GLU A 85 5.82 3.91 -8.47
C GLU A 85 5.53 2.43 -8.20
N VAL A 86 6.53 1.56 -8.36
CA VAL A 86 6.39 0.13 -8.07
C VAL A 86 6.05 -0.11 -6.59
N VAL A 87 6.75 0.56 -5.68
CA VAL A 87 6.50 0.40 -4.24
C VAL A 87 5.14 0.99 -3.85
N THR A 88 4.72 2.08 -4.50
CA THR A 88 3.38 2.64 -4.32
C THR A 88 2.33 1.64 -4.76
N LEU A 89 2.42 1.08 -5.97
CA LEU A 89 1.49 0.04 -6.45
C LEU A 89 1.49 -1.17 -5.50
N ALA A 90 2.66 -1.66 -5.11
CA ALA A 90 2.78 -2.77 -4.17
C ALA A 90 2.10 -2.49 -2.83
N SER A 91 2.16 -1.25 -2.34
CA SER A 91 1.51 -0.85 -1.09
C SER A 91 -0.02 -0.82 -1.19
N LEU A 92 -0.57 -0.48 -2.36
CA LEU A 92 -2.01 -0.61 -2.63
C LEU A 92 -2.42 -2.08 -2.60
N ILE A 93 -1.72 -2.94 -3.35
CA ILE A 93 -1.97 -4.39 -3.43
C ILE A 93 -1.89 -5.03 -2.03
N GLU A 94 -0.91 -4.65 -1.21
CA GLU A 94 -0.73 -5.16 0.16
C GLU A 94 -1.94 -4.89 1.06
N LYS A 95 -2.62 -3.76 0.86
CA LYS A 95 -3.79 -3.36 1.65
C LYS A 95 -5.12 -3.85 1.08
N GLU A 96 -5.15 -4.26 -0.20
CA GLU A 96 -6.38 -4.72 -0.86
C GLU A 96 -6.62 -6.21 -0.68
N THR A 97 -5.59 -7.04 -0.77
CA THR A 97 -5.80 -8.48 -0.71
C THR A 97 -4.77 -9.22 0.14
N ALA A 98 -5.29 -10.07 1.03
CA ALA A 98 -4.48 -11.06 1.75
C ALA A 98 -4.26 -12.32 0.89
N ILE A 99 -5.04 -12.52 -0.19
CA ILE A 99 -5.05 -13.73 -1.03
C ILE A 99 -3.84 -13.71 -1.98
N PRO A 100 -2.88 -14.65 -1.82
CA PRO A 100 -1.62 -14.58 -2.58
C PRO A 100 -1.78 -14.65 -4.10
N ASP A 101 -2.66 -15.50 -4.60
CA ASP A 101 -2.89 -15.74 -6.03
C ASP A 101 -3.72 -14.63 -6.71
N GLU A 102 -4.33 -13.72 -5.96
CA GLU A 102 -5.05 -12.58 -6.52
C GLU A 102 -4.18 -11.32 -6.70
N ARG A 103 -3.02 -11.24 -6.03
CA ARG A 103 -2.19 -10.01 -6.04
C ARG A 103 -1.82 -9.54 -7.43
N ALA A 104 -1.42 -10.47 -8.33
CA ALA A 104 -1.07 -10.11 -9.70
C ALA A 104 -2.28 -9.62 -10.51
N THR A 105 -3.47 -10.16 -10.24
CA THR A 105 -4.72 -9.71 -10.88
C THR A 105 -5.16 -8.34 -10.34
N VAL A 106 -5.05 -8.11 -9.02
CA VAL A 106 -5.30 -6.78 -8.43
C VAL A 106 -4.32 -5.75 -9.00
N ALA A 107 -3.04 -6.09 -9.13
CA ALA A 107 -2.05 -5.24 -9.79
C ALA A 107 -2.48 -4.86 -11.21
N SER A 108 -2.96 -5.83 -12.00
CA SER A 108 -3.41 -5.57 -13.37
C SER A 108 -4.61 -4.63 -13.44
N VAL A 109 -5.53 -4.69 -12.47
CA VAL A 109 -6.67 -3.73 -12.41
C VAL A 109 -6.15 -2.31 -12.23
N TYR A 110 -5.25 -2.09 -11.28
CA TYR A 110 -4.68 -0.76 -11.05
C TYR A 110 -3.89 -0.26 -12.26
N GLU A 111 -3.06 -1.08 -12.89
CA GLU A 111 -2.34 -0.70 -14.11
C GLU A 111 -3.27 -0.37 -15.28
N ASN A 112 -4.34 -1.16 -15.48
CA ASN A 112 -5.34 -0.88 -16.50
C ASN A 112 -6.04 0.46 -16.25
N ARG A 113 -6.41 0.76 -15.01
CA ARG A 113 -7.00 2.05 -14.63
C ARG A 113 -6.03 3.20 -14.87
N LEU A 114 -4.77 3.06 -14.45
CA LEU A 114 -3.72 4.08 -14.69
C LEU A 114 -3.55 4.36 -16.18
N ARG A 115 -3.44 3.31 -17.00
CA ARG A 115 -3.30 3.42 -18.46
C ARG A 115 -4.49 4.12 -19.13
N LEU A 116 -5.69 3.99 -18.56
CA LEU A 116 -6.92 4.63 -19.04
C LEU A 116 -7.20 5.99 -18.40
N GLY A 117 -6.32 6.49 -17.51
CA GLY A 117 -6.53 7.75 -16.80
C GLY A 117 -7.69 7.71 -15.79
N MET A 118 -8.13 6.50 -15.39
CA MET A 118 -9.18 6.32 -14.39
C MET A 118 -8.65 6.58 -12.98
N ALA A 119 -9.53 7.07 -12.10
CA ALA A 119 -9.25 7.11 -10.66
C ALA A 119 -9.02 5.69 -10.13
N LEU A 120 -8.14 5.53 -9.13
CA LEU A 120 -7.87 4.20 -8.56
C LEU A 120 -8.98 3.75 -7.60
N ASP A 121 -9.72 4.69 -6.99
CA ASP A 121 -10.84 4.45 -6.06
C ASP A 121 -10.49 3.45 -4.95
N CYS A 122 -9.30 3.59 -4.39
CA CYS A 122 -8.73 2.66 -3.42
C CYS A 122 -9.01 3.13 -1.99
N ASP A 123 -9.93 2.46 -1.28
CA ASP A 123 -10.31 2.77 0.10
C ASP A 123 -9.12 2.94 1.06
N PRO A 124 -8.09 2.06 1.05
CA PRO A 124 -6.89 2.21 1.87
C PRO A 124 -6.16 3.55 1.71
N THR A 125 -6.23 4.19 0.55
CA THR A 125 -5.62 5.52 0.33
C THR A 125 -6.35 6.61 1.11
N THR A 126 -7.67 6.51 1.20
CA THR A 126 -8.51 7.41 2.00
C THR A 126 -8.23 7.23 3.50
N ILE A 127 -8.08 5.98 3.96
CA ILE A 127 -7.67 5.68 5.34
C ILE A 127 -6.30 6.29 5.63
N TYR A 128 -5.33 6.12 4.74
CA TYR A 128 -3.98 6.66 4.91
C TYR A 128 -3.98 8.20 4.96
N ALA A 129 -4.76 8.85 4.10
CA ALA A 129 -4.98 10.29 4.13
C ALA A 129 -5.52 10.75 5.49
N ALA A 130 -6.53 10.06 6.03
CA ALA A 130 -7.10 10.37 7.32
C ALA A 130 -6.13 10.13 8.50
N LEU A 131 -5.24 9.11 8.39
CA LEU A 131 -4.16 8.89 9.36
C LEU A 131 -3.12 10.01 9.34
N LEU A 132 -2.74 10.50 8.15
CA LEU A 132 -1.82 11.64 8.03
C LEU A 132 -2.37 12.90 8.68
N GLU A 133 -3.67 13.13 8.56
CA GLU A 133 -4.41 14.25 9.14
C GLU A 133 -4.86 14.02 10.59
N GLN A 134 -4.50 12.88 11.21
CA GLN A 134 -4.85 12.49 12.58
C GLN A 134 -6.36 12.48 12.86
N ARG A 135 -7.19 12.23 11.85
CA ARG A 135 -8.66 12.21 11.94
C ARG A 135 -9.30 10.84 11.68
N TYR A 136 -8.48 9.78 11.47
CA TYR A 136 -9.02 8.43 11.29
C TYR A 136 -9.72 7.91 12.56
N ARG A 137 -10.96 7.45 12.39
CA ARG A 137 -11.88 7.05 13.47
C ARG A 137 -12.27 5.57 13.43
N GLY A 138 -11.45 4.74 12.76
CA GLY A 138 -11.67 3.28 12.66
C GLY A 138 -12.55 2.84 11.48
N THR A 139 -13.21 3.76 10.78
CA THR A 139 -13.99 3.52 9.57
C THR A 139 -13.89 4.70 8.61
N ILE A 140 -14.30 4.49 7.34
CA ILE A 140 -14.34 5.54 6.32
C ILE A 140 -15.70 6.23 6.35
N TYR A 141 -15.69 7.55 6.38
CA TYR A 141 -16.89 8.39 6.30
C TYR A 141 -16.96 9.10 4.94
N ARG A 142 -18.16 9.61 4.58
CA ARG A 142 -18.33 10.41 3.36
C ARG A 142 -17.37 11.61 3.28
N SER A 143 -17.10 12.24 4.43
CA SER A 143 -16.12 13.33 4.53
C SER A 143 -14.70 12.91 4.20
N ASP A 144 -14.36 11.63 4.43
CA ASP A 144 -13.04 11.10 4.10
C ASP A 144 -12.90 10.87 2.59
N LEU A 145 -13.95 10.33 1.96
CA LEU A 145 -14.01 10.16 0.49
C LEU A 145 -13.97 11.50 -0.27
N ALA A 146 -14.49 12.57 0.35
CA ALA A 146 -14.48 13.92 -0.22
C ALA A 146 -13.23 14.74 0.15
N SER A 147 -12.29 14.19 0.92
CA SER A 147 -11.08 14.91 1.33
C SER A 147 -10.20 15.26 0.14
N PRO A 148 -9.72 16.53 0.03
CA PRO A 148 -8.81 16.94 -1.04
C PRO A 148 -7.37 16.51 -0.82
N ASN A 149 -7.08 15.65 0.18
CA ASN A 149 -5.75 15.16 0.46
C ASN A 149 -5.16 14.45 -0.77
N ALA A 150 -3.91 14.74 -1.11
CA ALA A 150 -3.25 14.21 -2.30
C ALA A 150 -3.17 12.66 -2.33
N TYR A 151 -3.27 11.98 -1.20
CA TYR A 151 -3.33 10.53 -1.13
C TYR A 151 -4.73 9.97 -1.47
N ASN A 152 -5.78 10.78 -1.47
CA ASN A 152 -7.13 10.30 -1.74
C ASN A 152 -7.36 10.04 -3.24
N THR A 153 -7.28 8.77 -3.64
CA THR A 153 -7.42 8.35 -5.04
C THR A 153 -8.87 8.36 -5.56
N TYR A 154 -9.85 8.76 -4.76
CA TYR A 154 -11.19 9.12 -5.21
C TYR A 154 -11.25 10.55 -5.76
N GLN A 155 -10.35 11.44 -5.31
CA GLN A 155 -10.33 12.84 -5.70
C GLN A 155 -9.20 13.17 -6.69
N HIS A 156 -8.16 12.32 -6.75
CA HIS A 156 -6.99 12.52 -7.57
C HIS A 156 -6.74 11.29 -8.44
N SER A 157 -6.67 11.48 -9.77
CA SER A 157 -6.31 10.41 -10.71
C SER A 157 -4.79 10.14 -10.66
N GLY A 158 -4.39 8.95 -11.08
CA GLY A 158 -3.01 8.53 -11.06
C GLY A 158 -2.57 7.95 -9.71
N PHE A 159 -1.25 7.81 -9.54
CA PHE A 159 -0.69 7.36 -8.26
C PHE A 159 -0.83 8.43 -7.18
N PRO A 160 -1.04 8.02 -5.91
CA PRO A 160 -0.83 8.93 -4.78
C PRO A 160 0.66 9.34 -4.70
N PRO A 161 1.03 10.36 -3.91
CA PRO A 161 2.40 10.88 -3.81
C PRO A 161 3.46 9.84 -3.46
N GLY A 162 3.04 8.73 -2.83
CA GLY A 162 3.93 7.64 -2.42
C GLY A 162 3.17 6.48 -1.78
N PRO A 163 3.90 5.49 -1.26
CA PRO A 163 3.31 4.31 -0.64
C PRO A 163 2.42 4.64 0.58
N ILE A 164 1.40 3.81 0.81
CA ILE A 164 0.45 3.90 1.94
C ILE A 164 0.67 2.81 2.99
N ALA A 165 1.54 1.85 2.70
CA ALA A 165 1.91 0.74 3.58
C ALA A 165 3.30 0.23 3.21
N ASN A 166 3.85 -0.66 4.04
CA ASN A 166 5.12 -1.32 3.76
C ASN A 166 4.85 -2.71 3.17
N PRO A 167 5.02 -2.90 1.84
CA PRO A 167 4.67 -4.14 1.18
C PRO A 167 5.68 -5.25 1.45
N GLY A 168 5.19 -6.49 1.52
CA GLY A 168 6.02 -7.69 1.53
C GLY A 168 6.48 -8.09 0.12
N VAL A 169 7.35 -9.12 0.04
CA VAL A 169 7.89 -9.65 -1.23
C VAL A 169 6.80 -10.00 -2.23
N ALA A 170 5.69 -10.59 -1.77
CA ALA A 170 4.62 -11.04 -2.65
C ALA A 170 3.94 -9.88 -3.40
N SER A 171 3.66 -8.76 -2.71
CA SER A 171 3.07 -7.57 -3.31
C SER A 171 4.06 -6.82 -4.20
N LEU A 172 5.35 -6.76 -3.83
CA LEU A 172 6.41 -6.24 -4.70
C LEU A 172 6.54 -7.04 -6.00
N LYS A 173 6.51 -8.39 -5.93
CA LYS A 173 6.50 -9.25 -7.11
C LYS A 173 5.30 -9.02 -8.00
N ALA A 174 4.12 -8.88 -7.41
CA ALA A 174 2.88 -8.62 -8.14
C ALA A 174 2.93 -7.26 -8.88
N ALA A 175 3.45 -6.23 -8.23
CA ALA A 175 3.64 -4.91 -8.83
C ALA A 175 4.70 -4.91 -9.96
N LEU A 176 5.75 -5.74 -9.85
CA LEU A 176 6.79 -5.90 -10.88
C LEU A 176 6.36 -6.80 -12.06
N SER A 177 5.34 -7.61 -11.88
CA SER A 177 4.86 -8.56 -12.87
C SER A 177 3.35 -8.76 -12.71
N PRO A 178 2.53 -7.74 -13.05
CA PRO A 178 1.08 -7.85 -13.04
C PRO A 178 0.59 -8.93 -13.98
N ALA A 179 -0.59 -9.48 -13.72
CA ALA A 179 -1.25 -10.38 -14.65
C ALA A 179 -1.69 -9.61 -15.92
N THR A 180 -1.74 -10.28 -17.04
CA THR A 180 -2.27 -9.70 -18.28
C THR A 180 -3.78 -9.93 -18.31
N THR A 181 -4.57 -8.92 -17.96
CA THR A 181 -6.04 -8.98 -17.97
C THR A 181 -6.63 -7.67 -18.50
N ASP A 182 -7.95 -7.70 -18.77
CA ASP A 182 -8.74 -6.51 -19.12
C ASP A 182 -9.62 -6.03 -17.95
N TYR A 183 -9.38 -6.53 -16.73
CA TYR A 183 -10.20 -6.16 -15.59
C TYR A 183 -9.96 -4.71 -15.18
N LEU A 184 -11.06 -4.02 -14.83
CA LEU A 184 -11.07 -2.64 -14.36
C LEU A 184 -11.66 -2.49 -12.95
N TYR A 185 -12.35 -3.54 -12.47
CA TYR A 185 -13.07 -3.50 -11.20
C TYR A 185 -12.92 -4.82 -10.45
N PHE A 186 -12.99 -4.74 -9.14
CA PHE A 186 -13.13 -5.91 -8.28
C PHE A 186 -14.00 -5.57 -7.05
N VAL A 187 -14.62 -6.58 -6.48
CA VAL A 187 -15.40 -6.49 -5.24
C VAL A 187 -15.28 -7.82 -4.50
N ALA A 188 -15.34 -7.80 -3.18
CA ALA A 188 -15.29 -9.03 -2.39
C ALA A 188 -16.42 -10.00 -2.80
N LYS A 189 -16.11 -11.31 -2.85
CA LYS A 189 -17.12 -12.34 -3.08
C LYS A 189 -18.01 -12.49 -1.85
N PRO A 190 -19.30 -12.82 -2.06
CA PRO A 190 -20.27 -12.98 -1.00
C PRO A 190 -20.13 -14.31 -0.22
N ASP A 191 -19.17 -15.15 -0.53
CA ASP A 191 -19.00 -16.50 0.01
C ASP A 191 -18.11 -16.58 1.26
N GLY A 192 -17.64 -15.42 1.77
CA GLY A 192 -16.77 -15.35 2.95
C GLY A 192 -15.34 -15.84 2.70
N SER A 193 -14.96 -16.16 1.48
CA SER A 193 -13.61 -16.65 1.13
C SER A 193 -12.52 -15.60 1.23
N GLY A 194 -12.89 -14.31 1.37
CA GLY A 194 -11.96 -13.19 1.26
C GLY A 194 -11.44 -12.92 -0.15
N ARG A 195 -11.92 -13.70 -1.14
CA ARG A 195 -11.58 -13.53 -2.56
C ARG A 195 -12.41 -12.46 -3.23
N HIS A 196 -11.96 -12.01 -4.40
CA HIS A 196 -12.65 -11.00 -5.19
C HIS A 196 -13.29 -11.57 -6.46
N GLN A 197 -14.39 -10.93 -6.86
CA GLN A 197 -14.95 -11.02 -8.19
C GLN A 197 -14.38 -9.87 -9.03
N PHE A 198 -13.66 -10.22 -10.09
CA PHE A 198 -13.11 -9.27 -11.05
C PHE A 198 -14.08 -9.03 -12.21
N SER A 199 -14.13 -7.80 -12.71
CA SER A 199 -15.06 -7.38 -13.77
C SER A 199 -14.35 -6.45 -14.76
N LYS A 200 -14.74 -6.55 -16.05
CA LYS A 200 -14.24 -5.69 -17.13
C LYS A 200 -15.06 -4.42 -17.28
N THR A 201 -16.36 -4.47 -17.02
CA THR A 201 -17.29 -3.37 -17.22
C THR A 201 -17.93 -2.94 -15.90
N MET A 202 -18.38 -1.68 -15.84
CA MET A 202 -19.15 -1.17 -14.70
C MET A 202 -20.46 -1.93 -14.49
N GLU A 203 -21.08 -2.41 -15.56
CA GLU A 203 -22.32 -3.20 -15.48
C GLU A 203 -22.08 -4.53 -14.75
N GLU A 204 -21.02 -5.26 -15.15
CA GLU A 204 -20.61 -6.50 -14.46
C GLU A 204 -20.29 -6.25 -13.00
N HIS A 205 -19.54 -5.17 -12.70
CA HIS A 205 -19.19 -4.77 -11.34
C HIS A 205 -20.43 -4.47 -10.50
N ASN A 206 -21.37 -3.70 -11.03
CA ASN A 206 -22.62 -3.37 -10.31
C ASN A 206 -23.45 -4.62 -9.99
N ARG A 207 -23.49 -5.61 -10.89
CA ARG A 207 -24.12 -6.92 -10.62
C ARG A 207 -23.41 -7.65 -9.47
N ALA A 208 -22.08 -7.67 -9.46
CA ALA A 208 -21.29 -8.30 -8.40
C ALA A 208 -21.48 -7.59 -7.04
N VAL A 209 -21.48 -6.25 -7.03
CA VAL A 209 -21.76 -5.43 -5.82
C VAL A 209 -23.16 -5.72 -5.29
N ALA A 210 -24.17 -5.80 -6.16
CA ALA A 210 -25.52 -6.14 -5.74
C ALA A 210 -25.62 -7.56 -5.14
N ALA A 211 -24.86 -8.53 -5.68
CA ALA A 211 -24.78 -9.86 -5.09
C ALA A 211 -24.12 -9.85 -3.72
N TYR A 212 -22.99 -9.16 -3.57
CA TYR A 212 -22.29 -8.99 -2.29
C TYR A 212 -23.20 -8.37 -1.21
N ARG A 213 -23.90 -7.29 -1.54
CA ARG A 213 -24.79 -6.60 -0.59
C ARG A 213 -25.97 -7.49 -0.12
N ARG A 214 -26.51 -8.36 -0.98
CA ARG A 214 -27.59 -9.30 -0.59
C ARG A 214 -27.14 -10.38 0.37
N SER A 215 -25.87 -10.76 0.38
CA SER A 215 -25.34 -11.79 1.29
C SER A 215 -24.88 -11.22 2.64
N ALA A 216 -24.69 -9.90 2.71
CA ALA A 216 -24.25 -9.21 3.95
C ALA A 216 -25.43 -8.90 4.90
N HIS A 217 -26.65 -9.28 4.53
CA HIS A 217 -27.90 -9.21 5.32
C HIS A 217 -28.48 -10.59 5.54
#